data_796d2f9073db1f43c6ae867068fd5da6
#
_entry.id   796d2f9073db1f43c6ae867068fd5da6
#
_cell.length_a   1.000
_cell.length_b   1.000
_cell.length_c   1.000
_cell.angle_alpha   90.00
_cell.angle_beta   90.00
_cell.angle_gamma   90.00
#
_symmetry.space_group_name_H-M   'P 1'
#
loop_
_entity.id
_entity.type
_entity.pdbx_description
1 polymer ?
#
loop_
_entity_poly.entity_id
_entity_poly.type
_entity_poly.pdbx_seq_one_letter_code
_entity_poly.pdbx_strand_id
1 'polypeptide(L)'
;MKKIILLFLLLHTLTMPAQIIYADYSDPDVCEGTAGDYWLTASSFQCTPGLPILHSTDLVHWELVNYAVERLLPIEHYNTVQHGCGVWAPSIRRHNDTYYIYWGDPDFGVFMVKSDDPLGRWSKPVLVVEGKGVIDPCPLWDEDGRCYLVNGWAASRCGFNSVLTVRELSADGSQVIGKPVLVYDGQVEGNHTIEGPKFYKHGGYYYILAPAGGVEQGWQVALRSRSVYGPYESKIVFNKNGIHQGGWVADKFIAFQDRGPYGRILHLLDVEWKKEWPMMKELKSDRMKSKKCKSPIKNQYQWHSNYQDTFGLTTNSGVRVYGYAVTPDFKNLWEVPNLYLRKFEGETFTDTLHLTITATNEGQQSGFVVMGRDYCRLSVELQDEAFVLKRIICKDADRDGAEESAIIGNIKAHSYNAGAKTNYECHLSVCLQCNKGGLCHFCYSIDGCQFTPVAIPFQAREGKWIGAKYGVFSITHDAKSKGWVDLKFCATPFNE
;
A
#
# COMPACT_ATOMS: atom_id res chain seq x y z
N MET A 1 -4.66 -58.07 -34.11
CA MET A 1 -3.75 -57.46 -33.13
C MET A 1 -3.99 -55.94 -33.12
N LYS A 2 -4.76 -55.46 -32.14
CA LYS A 2 -5.05 -54.00 -31.99
C LYS A 2 -3.92 -53.39 -31.16
N LYS A 3 -3.17 -52.46 -31.73
CA LYS A 3 -2.16 -51.66 -30.99
C LYS A 3 -2.88 -50.59 -30.20
N ILE A 4 -2.85 -50.70 -28.87
CA ILE A 4 -3.28 -49.67 -27.93
C ILE A 4 -2.12 -48.69 -27.84
N ILE A 5 -2.34 -47.46 -28.35
CA ILE A 5 -1.43 -46.32 -28.16
C ILE A 5 -1.79 -45.69 -26.84
N LEU A 6 -0.95 -45.88 -25.83
CA LEU A 6 -1.08 -45.25 -24.53
C LEU A 6 -0.53 -43.81 -24.66
N LEU A 7 -1.43 -42.83 -24.71
CA LEU A 7 -1.09 -41.41 -24.71
C LEU A 7 -0.77 -40.97 -23.25
N PHE A 8 0.50 -40.85 -22.93
CA PHE A 8 0.93 -40.23 -21.67
C PHE A 8 0.67 -38.72 -21.74
N LEU A 9 -0.43 -38.26 -21.18
CA LEU A 9 -0.62 -36.84 -20.88
C LEU A 9 0.35 -36.49 -19.74
N LEU A 10 1.47 -35.85 -20.07
CA LEU A 10 2.29 -35.13 -19.11
C LEU A 10 1.45 -33.93 -18.58
N LEU A 11 0.78 -34.12 -17.45
CA LEU A 11 0.29 -33.01 -16.68
C LEU A 11 1.52 -32.22 -16.17
N HIS A 12 1.89 -31.18 -16.89
CA HIS A 12 2.71 -30.14 -16.32
C HIS A 12 1.88 -29.45 -15.24
N THR A 13 2.08 -29.83 -13.99
CA THR A 13 1.60 -29.03 -12.87
C THR A 13 2.31 -27.68 -12.97
N LEU A 14 1.60 -26.67 -13.45
CA LEU A 14 2.02 -25.27 -13.36
C LEU A 14 2.21 -24.98 -11.87
N THR A 15 3.44 -24.98 -11.41
CA THR A 15 3.78 -24.52 -10.08
C THR A 15 3.53 -23.01 -10.06
N MET A 16 2.43 -22.59 -9.42
CA MET A 16 2.21 -21.18 -9.13
C MET A 16 3.11 -20.77 -7.96
N PRO A 17 3.74 -19.59 -8.01
CA PRO A 17 4.53 -19.10 -6.87
C PRO A 17 3.66 -19.00 -5.62
N ALA A 18 4.26 -19.26 -4.47
CA ALA A 18 3.57 -19.22 -3.19
C ALA A 18 3.23 -17.78 -2.82
N GLN A 19 2.03 -17.39 -3.21
CA GLN A 19 1.44 -16.10 -2.90
C GLN A 19 1.00 -16.09 -1.42
N ILE A 20 1.56 -15.17 -0.64
CA ILE A 20 1.29 -15.07 0.80
C ILE A 20 0.26 -13.98 1.15
N ILE A 21 0.26 -12.86 0.42
CA ILE A 21 -0.73 -11.78 0.63
C ILE A 21 -1.22 -11.30 -0.73
N TYR A 22 -2.55 -11.34 -0.95
CA TYR A 22 -3.19 -10.76 -2.15
C TYR A 22 -3.81 -9.40 -1.82
N ALA A 23 -2.96 -8.46 -1.48
CA ALA A 23 -3.29 -7.06 -1.25
C ALA A 23 -2.04 -6.21 -1.51
N ASP A 24 -2.24 -4.91 -1.70
CA ASP A 24 -1.16 -3.97 -2.02
C ASP A 24 -0.23 -3.73 -0.82
N TYR A 25 0.93 -4.41 -0.83
CA TYR A 25 2.05 -4.16 0.07
C TYR A 25 3.32 -3.97 -0.75
N SER A 26 3.38 -2.81 -1.42
CA SER A 26 4.48 -2.46 -2.34
C SER A 26 5.83 -2.45 -1.63
N ASP A 27 6.87 -2.90 -2.34
CA ASP A 27 8.28 -2.75 -1.92
C ASP A 27 8.55 -3.32 -0.51
N PRO A 28 8.14 -4.58 -0.22
CA PRO A 28 8.21 -5.12 1.14
C PRO A 28 9.65 -5.29 1.62
N ASP A 29 9.85 -5.08 2.91
CA ASP A 29 11.07 -5.53 3.60
C ASP A 29 10.72 -6.22 4.91
N VAL A 30 11.56 -7.14 5.34
CA VAL A 30 11.30 -8.05 6.46
C VAL A 30 12.53 -8.20 7.34
N CYS A 31 12.33 -8.34 8.64
CA CYS A 31 13.39 -8.72 9.58
C CYS A 31 12.87 -9.75 10.59
N GLU A 32 13.82 -10.47 11.19
CA GLU A 32 13.57 -11.39 12.30
C GLU A 32 13.41 -10.61 13.62
N GLY A 33 12.42 -10.99 14.41
CA GLY A 33 12.16 -10.45 15.73
C GLY A 33 12.96 -11.13 16.84
N THR A 34 12.68 -10.77 18.08
CA THR A 34 13.36 -11.31 19.28
C THR A 34 12.91 -12.70 19.67
N ALA A 35 11.70 -13.08 19.30
CA ALA A 35 11.06 -14.36 19.68
C ALA A 35 11.09 -15.41 18.57
N GLY A 36 11.89 -15.22 17.51
CA GLY A 36 11.86 -16.07 16.31
C GLY A 36 10.63 -15.84 15.45
N ASP A 37 10.01 -14.68 15.61
CA ASP A 37 8.92 -14.14 14.81
C ASP A 37 9.46 -13.20 13.73
N TYR A 38 8.59 -12.67 12.89
CA TYR A 38 8.98 -11.85 11.74
C TYR A 38 8.14 -10.59 11.65
N TRP A 39 8.80 -9.50 11.26
CA TRP A 39 8.20 -8.18 11.09
C TRP A 39 8.40 -7.68 9.67
N LEU A 40 7.33 -7.22 9.04
CA LEU A 40 7.35 -6.71 7.66
C LEU A 40 6.77 -5.31 7.62
N THR A 41 7.36 -4.47 6.77
CA THR A 41 6.82 -3.17 6.38
C THR A 41 6.78 -3.03 4.87
N ALA A 42 6.04 -2.04 4.37
CA ALA A 42 5.87 -1.79 2.93
C ALA A 42 5.61 -0.31 2.66
N SER A 43 5.75 0.10 1.40
CA SER A 43 5.38 1.45 0.93
C SER A 43 3.92 1.75 1.23
N SER A 44 3.65 2.97 1.68
CA SER A 44 2.29 3.50 1.88
C SER A 44 2.02 4.78 1.10
N PHE A 45 3.06 5.28 0.42
CA PHE A 45 3.00 6.50 -0.37
C PHE A 45 2.45 7.68 0.46
N GLN A 46 1.47 8.43 -0.05
CA GLN A 46 0.85 9.57 0.64
C GLN A 46 -0.18 9.17 1.71
N CYS A 47 -0.55 7.89 1.79
CA CYS A 47 -1.64 7.44 2.66
C CYS A 47 -1.24 7.38 4.13
N THR A 48 -2.12 7.83 5.03
CA THR A 48 -1.88 7.79 6.49
C THR A 48 -3.00 7.06 7.25
N PRO A 49 -2.63 6.37 8.37
CA PRO A 49 -1.28 6.17 8.88
C PRO A 49 -0.41 5.42 7.88
N GLY A 50 0.91 5.73 7.87
CA GLY A 50 1.88 5.17 6.94
C GLY A 50 2.80 4.12 7.57
N LEU A 51 3.61 3.43 6.73
CA LEU A 51 4.49 2.34 7.16
C LEU A 51 3.73 1.23 7.90
N PRO A 52 2.95 0.39 7.20
CA PRO A 52 2.24 -0.73 7.83
C PRO A 52 3.23 -1.69 8.50
N ILE A 53 2.90 -2.14 9.69
CA ILE A 53 3.66 -3.14 10.44
C ILE A 53 2.86 -4.44 10.44
N LEU A 54 3.39 -5.45 9.78
CA LEU A 54 2.81 -6.78 9.74
C LEU A 54 3.67 -7.73 10.58
N HIS A 55 3.01 -8.64 11.28
CA HIS A 55 3.62 -9.67 12.13
C HIS A 55 3.31 -11.07 11.60
N SER A 56 4.28 -11.98 11.70
CA SER A 56 4.13 -13.38 11.35
C SER A 56 5.04 -14.24 12.23
N THR A 57 4.63 -15.49 12.50
CA THR A 57 5.44 -16.52 13.16
C THR A 57 5.96 -17.58 12.19
N ASP A 58 5.57 -17.50 10.89
CA ASP A 58 5.88 -18.58 9.93
C ASP A 58 6.21 -18.07 8.51
N LEU A 59 6.29 -16.75 8.30
CA LEU A 59 6.50 -16.06 7.01
C LEU A 59 5.38 -16.25 5.98
N VAL A 60 4.31 -16.96 6.34
CA VAL A 60 3.19 -17.32 5.46
C VAL A 60 1.92 -16.58 5.86
N HIS A 61 1.63 -16.58 7.15
CA HIS A 61 0.44 -15.96 7.70
C HIS A 61 0.82 -14.64 8.37
N TRP A 62 0.32 -13.55 7.83
CA TRP A 62 0.65 -12.20 8.26
C TRP A 62 -0.58 -11.48 8.82
N GLU A 63 -0.36 -10.70 9.86
CA GLU A 63 -1.36 -9.83 10.46
C GLU A 63 -0.86 -8.38 10.45
N LEU A 64 -1.68 -7.44 9.95
CA LEU A 64 -1.40 -6.01 10.06
C LEU A 64 -1.74 -5.57 11.49
N VAL A 65 -0.73 -5.29 12.28
CA VAL A 65 -0.89 -5.04 13.72
C VAL A 65 -0.73 -3.58 14.11
N ASN A 66 0.04 -2.80 13.33
CA ASN A 66 0.35 -1.41 13.67
C ASN A 66 0.71 -0.61 12.40
N TYR A 67 0.96 0.69 12.59
CA TYR A 67 1.59 1.60 11.65
C TYR A 67 2.67 2.40 12.37
N ALA A 68 3.81 2.62 11.71
CA ALA A 68 4.95 3.30 12.33
C ALA A 68 4.89 4.84 12.21
N VAL A 69 4.08 5.38 11.30
CA VAL A 69 3.97 6.82 11.06
C VAL A 69 2.51 7.25 11.03
N GLU A 70 2.14 8.15 11.94
CA GLU A 70 0.79 8.72 12.00
C GLU A 70 0.57 9.79 10.93
N ARG A 71 1.59 10.65 10.69
CA ARG A 71 1.57 11.75 9.71
C ARG A 71 2.91 11.85 9.00
N LEU A 72 2.88 12.12 7.71
CA LEU A 72 4.06 12.36 6.88
C LEU A 72 4.60 13.78 7.07
N LEU A 73 5.88 13.96 6.83
CA LEU A 73 6.57 15.25 6.90
C LEU A 73 7.05 15.69 5.50
N PRO A 74 7.03 16.99 5.21
CA PRO A 74 6.49 18.12 6.01
C PRO A 74 4.95 18.07 6.13
N ILE A 75 4.43 18.40 7.31
CA ILE A 75 3.00 18.30 7.60
C ILE A 75 2.16 19.07 6.58
N GLU A 76 2.51 20.33 6.31
CA GLU A 76 1.73 21.20 5.41
C GLU A 76 1.68 20.67 3.99
N HIS A 77 2.77 20.06 3.49
CA HIS A 77 2.83 19.47 2.16
C HIS A 77 1.86 18.30 2.03
N TYR A 78 1.83 17.40 3.03
CA TYR A 78 0.99 16.20 3.02
C TYR A 78 -0.42 16.41 3.59
N ASN A 79 -0.79 17.62 4.01
CA ASN A 79 -2.17 17.96 4.32
C ASN A 79 -3.08 18.02 3.07
N THR A 80 -2.48 18.12 1.89
CA THR A 80 -3.12 17.93 0.59
C THR A 80 -2.71 16.61 -0.02
N VAL A 81 -3.45 16.13 -1.02
CA VAL A 81 -3.14 14.84 -1.66
C VAL A 81 -1.89 14.96 -2.52
N GLN A 82 -0.88 14.16 -2.24
CA GLN A 82 0.39 14.10 -2.98
C GLN A 82 0.55 12.71 -3.62
N HIS A 83 -0.26 12.44 -4.64
CA HIS A 83 -0.32 11.12 -5.25
C HIS A 83 1.03 10.55 -5.66
N GLY A 84 1.35 9.38 -5.14
CA GLY A 84 2.60 8.67 -5.42
C GLY A 84 3.85 9.29 -4.83
N CYS A 85 3.74 10.26 -3.90
CA CYS A 85 4.82 10.78 -3.06
C CYS A 85 4.80 10.15 -1.66
N GLY A 86 5.66 10.57 -0.76
CA GLY A 86 5.69 10.13 0.64
C GLY A 86 6.54 8.89 0.87
N VAL A 87 5.96 7.83 1.40
CA VAL A 87 6.72 6.63 1.81
C VAL A 87 7.02 5.71 0.62
N TRP A 88 8.28 5.69 0.17
CA TRP A 88 8.79 4.80 -0.87
C TRP A 88 9.75 3.77 -0.29
N ALA A 89 9.62 2.52 -0.74
CA ALA A 89 10.48 1.36 -0.53
C ALA A 89 11.22 1.33 0.82
N PRO A 90 10.50 1.20 1.94
CA PRO A 90 11.10 1.21 3.27
C PRO A 90 12.00 -0.02 3.49
N SER A 91 12.91 0.11 4.45
CA SER A 91 13.65 -1.03 5.01
C SER A 91 13.39 -1.13 6.49
N ILE A 92 13.14 -2.34 6.99
CA ILE A 92 13.05 -2.63 8.41
C ILE A 92 14.28 -3.44 8.84
N ARG A 93 14.95 -3.01 9.88
CA ARG A 93 16.11 -3.71 10.47
C ARG A 93 15.99 -3.72 11.98
N ARG A 94 16.44 -4.81 12.58
CA ARG A 94 16.68 -4.89 14.01
C ARG A 94 18.17 -4.80 14.27
N HIS A 95 18.57 -3.82 15.09
CA HIS A 95 19.93 -3.70 15.58
C HIS A 95 19.90 -3.64 17.12
N ASN A 96 20.58 -4.57 17.76
CA ASN A 96 20.41 -4.87 19.18
C ASN A 96 18.93 -5.18 19.48
N ASP A 97 18.29 -4.49 20.41
CA ASP A 97 16.89 -4.69 20.77
C ASP A 97 15.96 -3.62 20.17
N THR A 98 16.46 -2.78 19.27
CA THR A 98 15.71 -1.70 18.64
C THR A 98 15.42 -2.01 17.17
N TYR A 99 14.21 -1.77 16.74
CA TYR A 99 13.78 -1.84 15.35
C TYR A 99 13.88 -0.46 14.72
N TYR A 100 14.42 -0.40 13.51
CA TYR A 100 14.58 0.80 12.70
C TYR A 100 13.85 0.62 11.38
N ILE A 101 13.11 1.65 10.96
CA ILE A 101 12.56 1.71 9.61
C ILE A 101 13.10 2.98 8.95
N TYR A 102 13.72 2.79 7.77
CA TYR A 102 14.13 3.89 6.90
C TYR A 102 13.26 3.86 5.67
N TRP A 103 12.89 5.02 5.16
CA TRP A 103 12.19 5.11 3.87
C TRP A 103 12.67 6.32 3.09
N GLY A 104 12.55 6.24 1.74
CA GLY A 104 12.78 7.36 0.86
C GLY A 104 11.50 8.16 0.68
N ASP A 105 11.59 9.46 0.86
CA ASP A 105 10.65 10.41 0.31
C ASP A 105 11.32 11.05 -0.91
N PRO A 106 10.78 10.86 -2.14
CA PRO A 106 11.48 11.28 -3.35
C PRO A 106 11.72 12.79 -3.43
N ASP A 107 10.93 13.58 -2.71
CA ASP A 107 10.96 15.04 -2.75
C ASP A 107 11.80 15.67 -1.61
N PHE A 108 12.01 14.94 -0.50
CA PHE A 108 12.67 15.45 0.70
C PHE A 108 13.93 14.66 1.09
N GLY A 109 13.98 13.34 0.84
CA GLY A 109 15.12 12.51 1.15
C GLY A 109 14.79 11.31 2.04
N VAL A 110 15.75 10.86 2.86
CA VAL A 110 15.59 9.66 3.68
C VAL A 110 15.17 10.02 5.10
N PHE A 111 14.06 9.48 5.52
CA PHE A 111 13.58 9.54 6.90
C PHE A 111 13.80 8.22 7.64
N MET A 112 13.80 8.27 8.96
CA MET A 112 13.90 7.13 9.86
C MET A 112 12.97 7.28 11.07
N VAL A 113 12.40 6.15 11.49
CA VAL A 113 11.76 5.96 12.81
C VAL A 113 12.32 4.73 13.49
N LYS A 114 12.22 4.67 14.83
CA LYS A 114 12.67 3.52 15.61
C LYS A 114 11.72 3.21 16.76
N SER A 115 11.72 1.94 17.19
CA SER A 115 10.96 1.45 18.35
C SER A 115 11.62 0.21 18.95
N ASP A 116 11.52 0.04 20.24
CA ASP A 116 11.96 -1.20 20.93
C ASP A 116 10.83 -2.27 20.90
N ASP A 117 9.60 -1.86 20.58
CA ASP A 117 8.45 -2.74 20.41
C ASP A 117 7.66 -2.36 19.15
N PRO A 118 7.64 -3.19 18.09
CA PRO A 118 6.90 -2.91 16.87
C PRO A 118 5.37 -2.80 17.05
N LEU A 119 4.82 -3.41 18.10
CA LEU A 119 3.40 -3.27 18.48
C LEU A 119 3.13 -1.94 19.19
N GLY A 120 4.14 -1.36 19.79
CA GLY A 120 4.08 -0.14 20.58
C GLY A 120 4.16 1.14 19.73
N ARG A 121 4.63 2.17 20.39
CA ARG A 121 4.80 3.48 19.77
C ARG A 121 6.15 3.60 19.08
N TRP A 122 6.14 4.09 17.85
CA TRP A 122 7.33 4.45 17.10
C TRP A 122 7.76 5.90 17.39
N SER A 123 9.04 6.19 17.24
CA SER A 123 9.58 7.53 17.39
C SER A 123 8.97 8.50 16.36
N LYS A 124 9.13 9.81 16.60
CA LYS A 124 8.89 10.79 15.54
C LYS A 124 9.86 10.57 14.38
N PRO A 125 9.45 10.82 13.12
CA PRO A 125 10.35 10.76 11.97
C PRO A 125 11.54 11.74 12.11
N VAL A 126 12.72 11.24 11.73
CA VAL A 126 13.97 12.03 11.66
C VAL A 126 14.43 12.02 10.20
N LEU A 127 14.71 13.20 9.63
CA LEU A 127 15.34 13.32 8.31
C LEU A 127 16.83 13.00 8.46
N VAL A 128 17.26 11.84 7.94
CA VAL A 128 18.65 11.35 8.04
C VAL A 128 19.50 11.83 6.87
N VAL A 129 18.92 11.82 5.67
CA VAL A 129 19.59 12.29 4.44
C VAL A 129 18.67 13.26 3.75
N GLU A 130 19.03 14.52 3.70
CA GLU A 130 18.32 15.54 2.93
C GLU A 130 18.70 15.45 1.44
N GLY A 131 17.72 15.54 0.54
CA GLY A 131 17.97 15.63 -0.90
C GLY A 131 16.88 15.00 -1.75
N LYS A 132 16.54 15.67 -2.87
CA LYS A 132 15.61 15.15 -3.86
C LYS A 132 16.19 13.95 -4.61
N GLY A 133 15.35 12.95 -4.81
CA GLY A 133 15.70 11.76 -5.59
C GLY A 133 16.51 10.71 -4.84
N VAL A 134 16.85 10.92 -3.57
CA VAL A 134 17.46 9.88 -2.71
C VAL A 134 16.34 8.96 -2.24
N ILE A 135 16.31 7.72 -2.75
CA ILE A 135 15.22 6.78 -2.52
C ILE A 135 15.73 5.42 -2.05
N ASP A 136 14.82 4.58 -1.58
CA ASP A 136 15.02 3.16 -1.30
C ASP A 136 16.18 2.88 -0.32
N PRO A 137 16.23 3.52 0.83
CA PRO A 137 17.34 3.39 1.76
C PRO A 137 17.31 2.04 2.48
N CYS A 138 18.49 1.45 2.67
CA CYS A 138 18.64 0.28 3.55
C CYS A 138 19.90 0.39 4.40
N PRO A 139 19.79 0.43 5.73
CA PRO A 139 20.94 0.46 6.64
C PRO A 139 21.54 -0.93 6.83
N LEU A 140 22.83 -0.95 7.15
CA LEU A 140 23.58 -2.10 7.62
C LEU A 140 24.49 -1.68 8.77
N TRP A 141 24.28 -2.23 9.95
CA TRP A 141 25.23 -2.18 11.05
C TRP A 141 26.25 -3.31 10.90
N ASP A 142 27.52 -2.94 10.82
CA ASP A 142 28.61 -3.90 10.66
C ASP A 142 29.17 -4.34 12.03
N GLU A 143 29.93 -5.41 12.03
CA GLU A 143 30.56 -6.01 13.23
C GLU A 143 31.57 -5.09 13.92
N ASP A 144 32.12 -4.12 13.17
CA ASP A 144 33.03 -3.09 13.69
C ASP A 144 32.33 -1.91 14.38
N GLY A 145 30.96 -1.97 14.49
CA GLY A 145 30.15 -0.94 15.10
C GLY A 145 29.80 0.24 14.20
N ARG A 146 30.23 0.22 12.93
CA ARG A 146 29.85 1.24 11.94
C ARG A 146 28.50 0.93 11.32
N CYS A 147 27.79 1.99 10.94
CA CYS A 147 26.53 1.91 10.21
C CYS A 147 26.72 2.46 8.80
N TYR A 148 26.22 1.72 7.82
CA TYR A 148 26.25 2.12 6.40
C TYR A 148 24.84 2.16 5.86
N LEU A 149 24.57 3.06 4.90
CA LEU A 149 23.31 3.18 4.20
C LEU A 149 23.53 3.01 2.70
N VAL A 150 22.91 2.02 2.08
CA VAL A 150 22.78 1.94 0.63
C VAL A 150 21.50 2.63 0.21
N ASN A 151 21.49 3.29 -0.94
CA ASN A 151 20.29 3.88 -1.53
C ASN A 151 20.32 3.88 -3.07
N GLY A 152 19.11 3.95 -3.66
CA GLY A 152 18.88 4.21 -5.07
C GLY A 152 18.62 5.70 -5.37
N TRP A 153 18.36 6.01 -6.65
CA TRP A 153 18.13 7.38 -7.14
C TRP A 153 16.96 7.45 -8.12
N ALA A 154 16.09 8.45 -7.96
CA ALA A 154 14.90 8.65 -8.79
C ALA A 154 15.14 9.71 -9.86
N ALA A 155 15.25 9.30 -11.13
CA ALA A 155 15.46 10.21 -12.26
C ALA A 155 14.40 11.32 -12.35
N SER A 156 13.16 11.03 -11.95
CA SER A 156 12.07 12.01 -11.94
C SER A 156 12.29 13.18 -10.99
N ARG A 157 13.30 13.12 -10.11
CA ARG A 157 13.63 14.16 -9.11
C ARG A 157 15.05 14.70 -9.24
N CYS A 158 16.01 13.85 -9.57
CA CYS A 158 17.44 14.24 -9.65
C CYS A 158 18.03 14.13 -11.06
N GLY A 159 17.26 13.67 -12.07
CA GLY A 159 17.70 13.61 -13.47
C GLY A 159 18.50 12.36 -13.86
N PHE A 160 18.77 11.45 -12.91
CA PHE A 160 19.47 10.17 -13.16
C PHE A 160 18.87 9.04 -12.30
N ASN A 161 19.06 7.80 -12.73
CA ASN A 161 18.69 6.58 -12.01
C ASN A 161 19.67 5.45 -12.33
N SER A 162 19.31 4.23 -11.95
CA SER A 162 20.06 3.00 -12.23
C SER A 162 21.42 2.94 -11.58
N VAL A 163 21.66 3.72 -10.55
CA VAL A 163 22.91 3.72 -9.76
C VAL A 163 22.61 3.51 -8.29
N LEU A 164 23.52 2.81 -7.60
CA LEU A 164 23.46 2.59 -6.17
C LEU A 164 24.66 3.27 -5.50
N THR A 165 24.38 3.95 -4.40
CA THR A 165 25.41 4.60 -3.57
C THR A 165 25.37 4.07 -2.15
N VAL A 166 26.55 4.01 -1.51
CA VAL A 166 26.72 3.70 -0.09
C VAL A 166 27.35 4.89 0.63
N ARG A 167 26.87 5.19 1.81
CA ARG A 167 27.44 6.21 2.71
C ARG A 167 27.48 5.70 4.14
N GLU A 168 28.40 6.26 4.93
CA GLU A 168 28.50 5.96 6.35
C GLU A 168 27.55 6.86 7.14
N LEU A 169 26.88 6.27 8.13
CA LEU A 169 26.04 6.93 9.11
C LEU A 169 26.73 6.90 10.49
N SER A 170 26.26 7.74 11.41
CA SER A 170 26.56 7.62 12.84
C SER A 170 26.20 6.22 13.36
N ALA A 171 26.86 5.74 14.40
CA ALA A 171 26.65 4.40 14.94
C ALA A 171 25.19 4.12 15.34
N ASP A 172 24.43 5.15 15.74
CA ASP A 172 22.99 5.07 16.03
C ASP A 172 22.11 5.17 14.78
N GLY A 173 22.69 5.33 13.57
CA GLY A 173 22.00 5.41 12.29
C GLY A 173 21.26 6.72 12.01
N SER A 174 21.33 7.73 12.90
CA SER A 174 20.50 8.92 12.82
C SER A 174 21.06 10.06 11.96
N GLN A 175 22.34 10.03 11.63
CA GLN A 175 23.04 11.12 10.93
C GLN A 175 24.04 10.60 9.90
N VAL A 176 24.17 11.34 8.80
CA VAL A 176 25.22 11.11 7.80
C VAL A 176 26.57 11.63 8.32
N ILE A 177 27.61 10.80 8.22
CA ILE A 177 28.98 11.20 8.51
C ILE A 177 29.92 11.09 7.30
N GLY A 178 29.58 10.26 6.31
CA GLY A 178 30.35 10.07 5.09
C GLY A 178 29.66 10.59 3.83
N LYS A 179 30.45 10.91 2.80
CA LYS A 179 29.92 11.24 1.46
C LYS A 179 29.38 9.98 0.79
N PRO A 180 28.39 10.08 -0.11
CA PRO A 180 27.93 8.95 -0.91
C PRO A 180 29.05 8.49 -1.86
N VAL A 181 29.30 7.19 -1.90
CA VAL A 181 30.23 6.53 -2.82
C VAL A 181 29.39 5.72 -3.82
N LEU A 182 29.61 5.94 -5.11
CA LEU A 182 29.01 5.11 -6.17
C LEU A 182 29.60 3.70 -6.06
N VAL A 183 28.75 2.70 -5.81
CA VAL A 183 29.17 1.29 -5.65
C VAL A 183 28.74 0.41 -6.80
N TYR A 184 27.71 0.83 -7.56
CA TYR A 184 27.24 0.08 -8.72
C TYR A 184 26.55 1.01 -9.73
N ASP A 185 26.86 0.82 -11.02
CA ASP A 185 26.23 1.51 -12.14
C ASP A 185 25.52 0.47 -13.04
N GLY A 186 24.21 0.39 -12.90
CA GLY A 186 23.37 -0.53 -13.68
C GLY A 186 23.26 -0.16 -15.15
N GLN A 187 23.55 1.08 -15.56
CA GLN A 187 23.59 1.46 -16.97
C GLN A 187 24.79 0.80 -17.66
N VAL A 188 25.94 0.73 -17.00
CA VAL A 188 27.14 0.08 -17.50
C VAL A 188 27.01 -1.45 -17.48
N GLU A 189 26.43 -1.98 -16.40
CA GLU A 189 26.36 -3.42 -16.13
C GLU A 189 25.11 -4.11 -16.72
N GLY A 190 24.27 -3.39 -17.47
CA GLY A 190 23.06 -3.95 -18.13
C GLY A 190 21.88 -4.22 -17.19
N ASN A 191 21.92 -3.71 -15.95
CA ASN A 191 20.83 -3.78 -15.00
C ASN A 191 20.11 -2.42 -14.90
N HIS A 192 19.54 -2.00 -16.02
CA HIS A 192 18.82 -0.73 -16.12
C HIS A 192 17.68 -0.66 -15.09
N THR A 193 17.39 0.54 -14.60
CA THR A 193 16.41 0.79 -13.55
C THR A 193 16.68 0.01 -12.26
N ILE A 194 17.97 -0.28 -11.95
CA ILE A 194 18.29 -0.87 -10.64
C ILE A 194 17.99 0.14 -9.55
N GLU A 195 17.18 -0.30 -8.58
CA GLU A 195 16.66 0.48 -7.45
C GLU A 195 16.35 -0.45 -6.28
N GLY A 196 15.63 -0.04 -5.24
CA GLY A 196 15.15 -0.91 -4.16
C GLY A 196 16.21 -1.74 -3.43
N PRO A 197 17.45 -1.25 -3.20
CA PRO A 197 18.50 -2.08 -2.65
C PRO A 197 18.22 -2.48 -1.21
N LYS A 198 18.53 -3.74 -0.86
CA LYS A 198 18.54 -4.25 0.51
C LYS A 198 19.92 -4.75 0.87
N PHE A 199 20.48 -4.27 1.97
CA PHE A 199 21.86 -4.45 2.37
C PHE A 199 22.01 -5.53 3.44
N TYR A 200 22.92 -6.47 3.21
CA TYR A 200 23.17 -7.62 4.10
C TYR A 200 24.66 -7.94 4.17
N LYS A 201 25.07 -8.66 5.24
CA LYS A 201 26.39 -9.29 5.37
C LYS A 201 26.23 -10.78 5.62
N HIS A 202 26.88 -11.60 4.82
CA HIS A 202 26.80 -13.06 4.94
C HIS A 202 28.07 -13.73 4.45
N GLY A 203 28.61 -14.71 5.21
CA GLY A 203 29.78 -15.48 4.82
C GLY A 203 31.02 -14.63 4.49
N GLY A 204 31.17 -13.47 5.15
CA GLY A 204 32.28 -12.54 4.94
C GLY A 204 32.17 -11.69 3.66
N TYR A 205 30.98 -11.66 3.02
CA TYR A 205 30.67 -10.75 1.93
C TYR A 205 29.58 -9.77 2.34
N TYR A 206 29.64 -8.58 1.76
CA TYR A 206 28.54 -7.63 1.69
C TYR A 206 27.67 -7.97 0.48
N TYR A 207 26.36 -8.05 0.67
CA TYR A 207 25.37 -8.28 -0.38
C TYR A 207 24.43 -7.12 -0.50
N ILE A 208 24.19 -6.67 -1.73
CA ILE A 208 23.07 -5.76 -2.04
C ILE A 208 22.11 -6.53 -2.93
N LEU A 209 20.91 -6.80 -2.43
CA LEU A 209 19.84 -7.41 -3.22
C LEU A 209 18.97 -6.29 -3.78
N ALA A 210 18.92 -6.13 -5.10
CA ALA A 210 18.24 -5.03 -5.75
C ALA A 210 17.46 -5.51 -6.99
N PRO A 211 16.25 -5.02 -7.25
CA PRO A 211 15.54 -5.25 -8.51
C PRO A 211 16.13 -4.40 -9.63
N ALA A 212 15.95 -4.88 -10.86
CA ALA A 212 16.23 -4.13 -12.08
C ALA A 212 15.16 -4.45 -13.14
N GLY A 213 15.08 -3.70 -14.24
CA GLY A 213 14.15 -3.93 -15.34
C GLY A 213 12.75 -3.33 -15.17
N GLY A 214 12.50 -2.56 -14.09
CA GLY A 214 11.23 -1.86 -13.82
C GLY A 214 10.18 -2.73 -13.13
N VAL A 215 9.09 -2.11 -12.73
CA VAL A 215 8.09 -2.67 -11.80
C VAL A 215 7.32 -3.87 -12.35
N GLU A 216 6.92 -3.84 -13.62
CA GLU A 216 6.03 -4.87 -14.19
C GLU A 216 6.74 -6.18 -14.53
N GLN A 217 7.96 -6.08 -15.06
CA GLN A 217 8.68 -7.22 -15.64
C GLN A 217 10.13 -7.34 -15.13
N GLY A 218 10.43 -6.68 -14.01
CA GLY A 218 11.75 -6.69 -13.46
C GLY A 218 12.23 -8.07 -12.96
N TRP A 219 13.51 -8.11 -12.66
CA TRP A 219 14.20 -9.27 -12.12
C TRP A 219 14.97 -8.89 -10.86
N GLN A 220 15.35 -9.88 -10.06
CA GLN A 220 16.13 -9.70 -8.85
C GLN A 220 17.60 -9.92 -9.12
N VAL A 221 18.43 -8.93 -8.77
CA VAL A 221 19.89 -8.98 -8.84
C VAL A 221 20.46 -9.11 -7.43
N ALA A 222 21.52 -9.87 -7.27
CA ALA A 222 22.38 -9.84 -6.12
C ALA A 222 23.74 -9.24 -6.54
N LEU A 223 24.21 -8.29 -5.77
CA LEU A 223 25.57 -7.73 -5.84
C LEU A 223 26.34 -8.26 -4.64
N ARG A 224 27.61 -8.62 -4.80
CA ARG A 224 28.47 -9.04 -3.68
C ARG A 224 29.86 -8.43 -3.75
N SER A 225 30.43 -8.15 -2.59
CA SER A 225 31.82 -7.66 -2.45
C SER A 225 32.41 -8.06 -1.11
N ARG A 226 33.73 -8.12 -1.03
CA ARG A 226 34.49 -8.26 0.25
C ARG A 226 34.67 -6.92 0.98
N SER A 227 34.39 -5.81 0.31
CA SER A 227 34.44 -4.46 0.85
C SER A 227 33.07 -3.79 0.76
N VAL A 228 32.71 -3.03 1.78
CA VAL A 228 31.44 -2.30 1.84
C VAL A 228 31.27 -1.30 0.69
N TYR A 229 32.37 -0.76 0.17
CA TYR A 229 32.40 0.17 -0.96
C TYR A 229 32.73 -0.48 -2.31
N GLY A 230 32.77 -1.82 -2.36
CA GLY A 230 33.04 -2.53 -3.59
C GLY A 230 34.52 -2.78 -3.89
N PRO A 231 34.85 -3.16 -5.14
CA PRO A 231 33.92 -3.35 -6.26
C PRO A 231 32.95 -4.51 -6.03
N TYR A 232 31.75 -4.38 -6.57
CA TYR A 232 30.69 -5.39 -6.49
C TYR A 232 30.59 -6.19 -7.79
N GLU A 233 30.58 -7.53 -7.69
CA GLU A 233 30.17 -8.42 -8.75
C GLU A 233 28.64 -8.51 -8.76
N SER A 234 28.02 -8.69 -9.93
CA SER A 234 26.56 -8.80 -10.07
C SER A 234 26.11 -10.16 -10.62
N LYS A 235 24.93 -10.60 -10.20
CA LYS A 235 24.27 -11.79 -10.72
C LYS A 235 22.76 -11.68 -10.63
N ILE A 236 22.05 -12.04 -11.70
CA ILE A 236 20.59 -12.25 -11.65
C ILE A 236 20.33 -13.53 -10.86
N VAL A 237 19.61 -13.39 -9.73
CA VAL A 237 19.30 -14.50 -8.82
C VAL A 237 17.88 -15.00 -8.93
N PHE A 238 16.99 -14.19 -9.52
CA PHE A 238 15.63 -14.57 -9.89
C PHE A 238 15.12 -13.73 -11.06
N ASN A 239 14.41 -14.37 -12.01
CA ASN A 239 13.80 -13.68 -13.15
C ASN A 239 12.61 -14.51 -13.65
N LYS A 240 11.45 -14.37 -12.99
CA LYS A 240 10.21 -15.03 -13.38
C LYS A 240 9.00 -14.19 -13.04
N ASN A 241 8.08 -14.07 -13.98
CA ASN A 241 6.72 -13.52 -13.78
C ASN A 241 6.66 -12.09 -13.21
N GLY A 242 7.74 -11.29 -13.34
CA GLY A 242 7.79 -9.96 -12.75
C GLY A 242 7.77 -9.95 -11.21
N ILE A 243 8.19 -11.06 -10.58
CA ILE A 243 8.34 -11.14 -9.11
C ILE A 243 9.75 -10.70 -8.75
N HIS A 244 9.88 -9.61 -8.04
CA HIS A 244 11.15 -9.02 -7.65
C HIS A 244 10.96 -8.04 -6.48
N GLN A 245 12.02 -7.36 -6.08
CA GLN A 245 12.06 -6.35 -5.01
C GLN A 245 11.44 -6.82 -3.70
N GLY A 246 12.26 -6.94 -2.69
CA GLY A 246 11.79 -7.37 -1.38
C GLY A 246 12.92 -7.61 -0.40
N GLY A 247 12.61 -8.27 0.72
CA GLY A 247 13.52 -8.55 1.82
C GLY A 247 13.90 -10.02 1.95
N TRP A 248 15.16 -10.27 2.31
CA TRP A 248 15.68 -11.59 2.67
C TRP A 248 15.66 -11.75 4.18
N VAL A 249 15.14 -12.90 4.63
CA VAL A 249 15.14 -13.34 6.04
C VAL A 249 15.26 -14.85 6.11
N ALA A 250 16.12 -15.36 6.98
CA ALA A 250 16.42 -16.80 7.09
C ALA A 250 16.79 -17.44 5.73
N ASP A 251 16.05 -18.47 5.29
CA ASP A 251 16.20 -19.12 3.99
C ASP A 251 15.12 -18.68 2.98
N LYS A 252 14.48 -17.53 3.20
CA LYS A 252 13.37 -17.04 2.39
C LYS A 252 13.61 -15.60 1.88
N PHE A 253 12.93 -15.28 0.78
CA PHE A 253 12.85 -13.94 0.23
C PHE A 253 11.37 -13.59 0.00
N ILE A 254 10.89 -12.49 0.57
CA ILE A 254 9.56 -11.97 0.32
C ILE A 254 9.69 -10.92 -0.77
N ALA A 255 8.97 -11.11 -1.88
CA ALA A 255 9.00 -10.22 -3.03
C ALA A 255 7.59 -9.81 -3.45
N PHE A 256 7.47 -8.72 -4.19
CA PHE A 256 6.18 -8.35 -4.75
C PHE A 256 6.03 -8.76 -6.23
N GLN A 257 4.78 -8.73 -6.69
CA GLN A 257 4.39 -8.77 -8.10
C GLN A 257 3.31 -7.72 -8.34
N ASP A 258 3.48 -6.88 -9.37
CA ASP A 258 2.43 -5.93 -9.79
C ASP A 258 1.24 -6.67 -10.41
N ARG A 259 0.02 -6.33 -9.97
CA ARG A 259 -1.23 -6.94 -10.40
C ARG A 259 -2.31 -5.90 -10.71
N GLY A 260 -1.90 -4.77 -11.27
CA GLY A 260 -2.80 -3.70 -11.71
C GLY A 260 -3.72 -3.21 -10.58
N PRO A 261 -5.05 -3.39 -10.67
CA PRO A 261 -5.97 -2.85 -9.67
C PRO A 261 -5.76 -3.38 -8.25
N TYR A 262 -5.08 -4.52 -8.09
CA TYR A 262 -4.75 -5.08 -6.76
C TYR A 262 -3.48 -4.50 -6.16
N GLY A 263 -2.71 -3.70 -6.93
CA GLY A 263 -1.40 -3.22 -6.55
C GLY A 263 -0.35 -4.33 -6.52
N ARG A 264 0.59 -4.25 -5.60
CA ARG A 264 1.75 -5.14 -5.52
C ARG A 264 1.54 -6.20 -4.44
N ILE A 265 1.13 -7.40 -4.90
CA ILE A 265 0.87 -8.57 -4.05
C ILE A 265 2.16 -9.27 -3.66
N LEU A 266 2.17 -9.98 -2.52
CA LEU A 266 3.39 -10.60 -1.98
C LEU A 266 3.50 -12.08 -2.26
N HIS A 267 4.73 -12.49 -2.60
CA HIS A 267 5.16 -13.85 -2.82
C HIS A 267 6.30 -14.24 -1.87
N LEU A 268 6.36 -15.52 -1.51
CA LEU A 268 7.47 -16.09 -0.76
C LEU A 268 8.30 -16.98 -1.68
N LEU A 269 9.60 -16.78 -1.70
CA LEU A 269 10.57 -17.54 -2.46
C LEU A 269 11.55 -18.23 -1.51
N ASP A 270 12.03 -19.44 -1.86
CA ASP A 270 13.16 -20.09 -1.20
C ASP A 270 14.47 -19.43 -1.64
N VAL A 271 15.42 -19.29 -0.72
CA VAL A 271 16.80 -18.87 -1.00
C VAL A 271 17.73 -20.05 -0.81
N GLU A 272 18.45 -20.43 -1.85
CA GLU A 272 19.44 -21.50 -1.85
C GLU A 272 20.82 -20.95 -2.21
N TRP A 273 21.79 -21.10 -1.31
CA TRP A 273 23.15 -20.62 -1.53
C TRP A 273 23.91 -21.53 -2.49
N LYS A 274 24.32 -21.01 -3.66
CA LYS A 274 25.13 -21.71 -4.66
C LYS A 274 26.37 -20.90 -5.00
N LYS A 275 27.55 -21.40 -4.64
CA LYS A 275 28.84 -20.72 -4.86
C LYS A 275 28.79 -19.28 -4.32
N GLU A 276 28.29 -19.13 -3.08
CA GLU A 276 28.15 -17.83 -2.39
C GLU A 276 27.18 -16.84 -3.08
N TRP A 277 26.21 -17.35 -3.89
CA TRP A 277 25.12 -16.55 -4.45
C TRP A 277 23.77 -17.01 -3.90
N PRO A 278 22.91 -16.08 -3.46
CA PRO A 278 21.57 -16.38 -2.94
C PRO A 278 20.57 -16.62 -4.09
N MET A 279 20.62 -17.80 -4.68
CA MET A 279 19.71 -18.17 -5.79
C MET A 279 18.30 -18.36 -5.26
N MET A 280 17.33 -17.69 -5.87
CA MET A 280 15.94 -17.75 -5.46
C MET A 280 15.15 -18.72 -6.35
N LYS A 281 14.15 -19.38 -5.78
CA LYS A 281 13.24 -20.28 -6.48
C LYS A 281 11.83 -20.20 -5.91
N GLU A 282 10.85 -20.46 -6.76
CA GLU A 282 9.45 -20.55 -6.36
C GLU A 282 9.21 -21.72 -5.42
N LEU A 283 8.46 -21.47 -4.36
CA LEU A 283 7.93 -22.53 -3.51
C LEU A 283 6.82 -23.29 -4.25
N LYS A 284 6.75 -24.61 -4.07
CA LYS A 284 5.65 -25.41 -4.59
C LYS A 284 4.37 -25.09 -3.82
N SER A 285 3.30 -24.74 -4.52
CA SER A 285 2.03 -24.26 -3.95
C SER A 285 1.30 -25.28 -3.06
N ASP A 286 1.67 -26.57 -3.11
CA ASP A 286 1.03 -27.65 -2.35
C ASP A 286 1.12 -27.49 -0.82
N ARG A 287 1.96 -26.58 -0.34
CA ARG A 287 2.21 -26.36 1.10
C ARG A 287 1.48 -25.16 1.70
N MET A 288 0.80 -24.33 0.89
CA MET A 288 0.31 -23.06 1.36
C MET A 288 -1.14 -22.80 0.94
N LYS A 289 -2.06 -23.01 1.85
CA LYS A 289 -3.39 -22.41 1.75
C LYS A 289 -3.29 -21.01 2.35
N SER A 290 -3.32 -19.97 1.51
CA SER A 290 -3.35 -18.59 1.99
C SER A 290 -4.60 -18.40 2.86
N LYS A 291 -4.42 -18.14 4.14
CA LYS A 291 -5.50 -17.62 4.97
C LYS A 291 -5.50 -16.09 4.79
N LYS A 292 -6.70 -15.48 4.77
CA LYS A 292 -6.81 -14.02 4.79
C LYS A 292 -6.01 -13.46 5.97
N CYS A 293 -5.28 -12.37 5.73
CA CYS A 293 -4.59 -11.65 6.78
C CYS A 293 -5.62 -11.23 7.85
N LYS A 294 -5.46 -11.71 9.08
CA LYS A 294 -6.33 -11.32 10.20
C LYS A 294 -5.84 -9.97 10.70
N SER A 295 -6.64 -8.94 10.52
CA SER A 295 -6.30 -7.60 11.02
C SER A 295 -7.51 -6.97 11.68
N PRO A 296 -7.33 -6.22 12.77
CA PRO A 296 -8.41 -5.39 13.29
C PRO A 296 -8.95 -4.48 12.18
N ILE A 297 -10.27 -4.48 11.98
CA ILE A 297 -10.88 -3.79 10.84
C ILE A 297 -10.50 -2.31 10.75
N LYS A 298 -10.33 -1.64 11.90
CA LYS A 298 -9.88 -0.24 11.97
C LYS A 298 -8.49 -0.02 11.36
N ASN A 299 -7.59 -1.01 11.41
CA ASN A 299 -6.23 -0.91 10.90
C ASN A 299 -6.17 -1.08 9.37
N GLN A 300 -7.23 -1.56 8.75
CA GLN A 300 -7.29 -1.78 7.29
C GLN A 300 -7.54 -0.50 6.52
N TYR A 301 -8.03 0.57 7.17
CA TYR A 301 -8.36 1.84 6.55
C TYR A 301 -7.25 2.87 6.71
N GLN A 302 -7.09 3.68 5.68
CA GLN A 302 -6.15 4.80 5.64
C GLN A 302 -6.85 6.03 5.06
N TRP A 303 -6.43 7.21 5.52
CA TRP A 303 -6.75 8.48 4.90
C TRP A 303 -5.95 8.66 3.60
N HIS A 304 -6.49 9.42 2.68
CA HIS A 304 -5.87 9.67 1.37
C HIS A 304 -4.72 10.68 1.41
N SER A 305 -4.56 11.36 2.53
CA SER A 305 -3.49 12.31 2.86
C SER A 305 -3.21 12.26 4.37
N ASN A 306 -2.42 13.19 4.90
CA ASN A 306 -2.29 13.35 6.35
C ASN A 306 -3.65 13.59 6.99
N TYR A 307 -3.97 12.78 7.99
CA TYR A 307 -5.16 12.99 8.80
C TYR A 307 -5.17 14.40 9.42
N GLN A 308 -6.32 15.06 9.35
CA GLN A 308 -6.62 16.31 10.00
C GLN A 308 -7.89 16.15 10.84
N ASP A 309 -7.97 16.82 11.99
CA ASP A 309 -9.12 16.73 12.89
C ASP A 309 -10.44 17.19 12.23
N THR A 310 -10.33 17.97 11.15
CA THR A 310 -11.46 18.39 10.31
C THR A 310 -12.00 17.31 9.39
N PHE A 311 -11.25 16.21 9.18
CA PHE A 311 -11.66 15.10 8.30
C PHE A 311 -12.70 14.20 8.95
N GLY A 312 -12.60 13.99 10.25
CA GLY A 312 -13.50 13.10 10.93
C GLY A 312 -13.04 12.67 12.32
N LEU A 313 -13.75 11.67 12.84
CA LEU A 313 -13.47 11.05 14.13
C LEU A 313 -13.47 9.54 14.00
N THR A 314 -12.37 8.89 14.33
CA THR A 314 -12.25 7.42 14.31
C THR A 314 -12.38 6.87 15.73
N THR A 315 -13.21 5.85 15.91
CA THR A 315 -13.41 5.09 17.14
C THR A 315 -13.16 3.59 16.90
N ASN A 316 -13.23 2.77 17.94
CA ASN A 316 -13.13 1.31 17.77
C ASN A 316 -14.35 0.70 17.03
N SER A 317 -15.50 1.38 17.03
CA SER A 317 -16.77 0.91 16.45
C SER A 317 -17.06 1.47 15.06
N GLY A 318 -16.28 2.45 14.59
CA GLY A 318 -16.50 3.07 13.30
C GLY A 318 -15.75 4.38 13.11
N VAL A 319 -16.01 5.01 11.98
CA VAL A 319 -15.47 6.34 11.66
C VAL A 319 -16.59 7.26 11.21
N ARG A 320 -16.55 8.51 11.64
CA ARG A 320 -17.30 9.62 11.08
C ARG A 320 -16.40 10.40 10.14
N VAL A 321 -16.80 10.58 8.89
CA VAL A 321 -16.09 11.41 7.91
C VAL A 321 -16.94 12.64 7.62
N TYR A 322 -16.41 13.82 7.94
CA TYR A 322 -17.08 15.10 7.72
C TYR A 322 -17.00 15.54 6.25
N GLY A 323 -17.99 16.32 5.82
CA GLY A 323 -17.99 16.93 4.50
C GLY A 323 -16.78 17.84 4.30
N TYR A 324 -15.94 17.50 3.33
CA TYR A 324 -14.82 18.32 2.89
C TYR A 324 -15.33 19.41 1.93
N ALA A 325 -15.06 20.67 2.24
CA ALA A 325 -15.47 21.78 1.39
C ALA A 325 -14.58 21.80 0.14
N VAL A 326 -15.17 21.44 -1.01
CA VAL A 326 -14.50 21.52 -2.30
C VAL A 326 -14.55 22.93 -2.87
N THR A 327 -13.54 23.30 -3.65
CA THR A 327 -13.44 24.61 -4.28
C THR A 327 -14.41 24.75 -5.48
N PRO A 328 -14.73 25.96 -5.94
CA PRO A 328 -15.61 26.16 -7.09
C PRO A 328 -15.11 25.52 -8.41
N ASP A 329 -13.81 25.30 -8.52
CA ASP A 329 -13.14 24.66 -9.65
C ASP A 329 -12.94 23.16 -9.47
N PHE A 330 -13.55 22.56 -8.44
CA PHE A 330 -13.52 21.11 -8.16
C PHE A 330 -13.82 20.28 -9.42
N LYS A 331 -12.93 19.36 -9.74
CA LYS A 331 -13.05 18.49 -10.92
C LYS A 331 -13.62 17.12 -10.55
N ASN A 332 -12.98 16.46 -9.58
CA ASN A 332 -13.30 15.08 -9.23
C ASN A 332 -12.65 14.71 -7.87
N LEU A 333 -12.93 13.49 -7.38
CA LEU A 333 -12.44 13.04 -6.07
C LEU A 333 -10.93 12.78 -5.98
N TRP A 334 -10.17 12.86 -7.08
CA TRP A 334 -8.73 12.62 -7.07
C TRP A 334 -8.00 13.58 -6.11
N GLU A 335 -8.46 14.82 -6.00
CA GLU A 335 -7.86 15.84 -5.16
C GLU A 335 -8.42 15.91 -3.73
N VAL A 336 -9.39 15.06 -3.39
CA VAL A 336 -10.05 15.12 -2.09
C VAL A 336 -9.25 14.38 -1.01
N PRO A 337 -8.77 15.07 0.03
CA PRO A 337 -7.84 14.49 0.99
C PRO A 337 -8.49 13.61 2.06
N ASN A 338 -9.79 13.80 2.35
CA ASN A 338 -10.49 13.11 3.44
C ASN A 338 -11.19 11.81 3.03
N LEU A 339 -10.76 11.18 1.93
CA LEU A 339 -11.21 9.83 1.61
C LEU A 339 -10.68 8.84 2.64
N TYR A 340 -11.54 7.97 3.17
CA TYR A 340 -11.17 6.94 4.13
C TYR A 340 -11.35 5.56 3.52
N LEU A 341 -10.24 4.95 3.11
CA LEU A 341 -10.21 3.85 2.16
C LEU A 341 -9.42 2.66 2.68
N ARG A 342 -9.81 1.45 2.26
CA ARG A 342 -9.07 0.20 2.46
C ARG A 342 -8.67 -0.43 1.13
N LYS A 343 -7.65 -1.29 1.17
CA LYS A 343 -7.11 -2.01 0.02
C LYS A 343 -8.07 -3.10 -0.45
N PHE A 344 -7.95 -3.52 -1.71
CA PHE A 344 -8.53 -4.78 -2.17
C PHE A 344 -7.83 -5.95 -1.47
N GLU A 345 -8.61 -6.92 -0.99
CA GLU A 345 -8.13 -8.04 -0.18
C GLU A 345 -8.47 -9.39 -0.84
N GLY A 346 -7.78 -9.71 -1.92
CA GLY A 346 -7.97 -10.94 -2.66
C GLY A 346 -8.24 -10.71 -4.14
N GLU A 347 -7.98 -11.73 -4.95
CA GLU A 347 -8.30 -11.71 -6.39
C GLU A 347 -9.80 -11.61 -6.63
N THR A 348 -10.57 -12.22 -5.73
CA THR A 348 -12.03 -12.13 -5.65
C THR A 348 -12.45 -11.94 -4.20
N PHE A 349 -13.35 -11.01 -3.93
CA PHE A 349 -13.88 -10.80 -2.59
C PHE A 349 -15.26 -10.15 -2.64
N THR A 350 -16.00 -10.26 -1.54
CA THR A 350 -17.25 -9.54 -1.32
C THR A 350 -17.16 -8.85 0.03
N ASP A 351 -17.54 -7.58 0.09
CA ASP A 351 -17.62 -6.81 1.32
C ASP A 351 -18.87 -5.94 1.33
N THR A 352 -19.40 -5.68 2.52
CA THR A 352 -20.57 -4.82 2.69
C THR A 352 -20.29 -3.74 3.71
N LEU A 353 -20.43 -2.48 3.28
CA LEU A 353 -20.27 -1.32 4.13
C LEU A 353 -21.67 -0.79 4.51
N HIS A 354 -21.86 -0.52 5.81
CA HIS A 354 -23.09 0.06 6.34
C HIS A 354 -22.85 1.51 6.72
N LEU A 355 -23.55 2.41 6.05
CA LEU A 355 -23.38 3.84 6.16
C LEU A 355 -24.63 4.50 6.76
N THR A 356 -24.41 5.47 7.66
CA THR A 356 -25.41 6.45 8.03
C THR A 356 -24.95 7.81 7.51
N ILE A 357 -25.74 8.44 6.66
CA ILE A 357 -25.39 9.70 5.99
C ILE A 357 -26.25 10.80 6.58
N THR A 358 -25.63 11.85 7.08
CA THR A 358 -26.30 13.03 7.60
C THR A 358 -25.91 14.24 6.77
N ALA A 359 -26.89 14.89 6.15
CA ALA A 359 -26.74 16.15 5.45
C ALA A 359 -27.35 17.30 6.24
N THR A 360 -26.72 18.46 6.17
CA THR A 360 -27.17 19.71 6.82
C THR A 360 -27.53 20.79 5.83
N ASN A 361 -27.20 20.59 4.56
CA ASN A 361 -27.47 21.52 3.44
C ASN A 361 -27.72 20.76 2.15
N GLU A 362 -28.43 21.40 1.22
CA GLU A 362 -28.57 20.98 -0.16
C GLU A 362 -27.23 20.82 -0.85
N GLY A 363 -27.12 19.85 -1.78
CA GLY A 363 -25.94 19.60 -2.60
C GLY A 363 -24.77 18.92 -1.87
N GLN A 364 -24.91 18.61 -0.57
CA GLN A 364 -23.90 17.78 0.10
C GLN A 364 -23.95 16.36 -0.42
N GLN A 365 -22.77 15.80 -0.70
CA GLN A 365 -22.62 14.46 -1.27
C GLN A 365 -21.77 13.58 -0.35
N SER A 366 -22.28 12.42 -0.02
CA SER A 366 -21.57 11.42 0.79
C SER A 366 -21.89 10.01 0.30
N GLY A 367 -21.01 9.06 0.58
CA GLY A 367 -21.28 7.67 0.23
C GLY A 367 -20.07 6.79 0.11
N PHE A 368 -20.16 5.83 -0.79
CA PHE A 368 -19.18 4.79 -1.07
C PHE A 368 -18.38 5.11 -2.34
N VAL A 369 -17.10 4.73 -2.37
CA VAL A 369 -16.25 4.87 -3.56
C VAL A 369 -15.30 3.68 -3.72
N VAL A 370 -15.09 3.22 -4.97
CA VAL A 370 -13.93 2.45 -5.41
C VAL A 370 -13.02 3.43 -6.14
N MET A 371 -11.82 3.67 -5.59
CA MET A 371 -10.90 4.74 -5.98
C MET A 371 -9.63 4.20 -6.60
N GLY A 372 -9.27 4.72 -7.74
CA GLY A 372 -8.02 4.58 -8.47
C GLY A 372 -7.89 5.76 -9.43
N ARG A 373 -7.06 5.66 -10.48
CA ARG A 373 -7.03 6.66 -11.56
C ARG A 373 -8.36 6.78 -12.29
N ASP A 374 -9.11 5.67 -12.33
CA ASP A 374 -10.53 5.66 -12.60
C ASP A 374 -11.25 5.36 -11.30
N TYR A 375 -12.43 5.94 -11.08
CA TYR A 375 -13.23 5.60 -9.91
C TYR A 375 -14.72 5.49 -10.22
N CYS A 376 -15.42 4.75 -9.36
CA CYS A 376 -16.88 4.71 -9.31
C CYS A 376 -17.35 4.98 -7.88
N ARG A 377 -18.30 5.90 -7.73
CA ARG A 377 -18.91 6.21 -6.44
C ARG A 377 -20.42 6.02 -6.47
N LEU A 378 -20.97 5.51 -5.38
CA LEU A 378 -22.38 5.56 -5.07
C LEU A 378 -22.59 6.72 -4.11
N SER A 379 -23.16 7.80 -4.62
CA SER A 379 -23.27 9.10 -3.95
C SER A 379 -24.70 9.37 -3.57
N VAL A 380 -24.92 9.71 -2.32
CA VAL A 380 -26.19 10.22 -1.80
C VAL A 380 -26.09 11.73 -1.69
N GLU A 381 -27.01 12.45 -2.29
CA GLU A 381 -27.08 13.92 -2.33
C GLU A 381 -28.44 14.40 -1.85
N LEU A 382 -28.44 15.35 -0.91
CA LEU A 382 -29.68 15.98 -0.45
C LEU A 382 -30.21 16.95 -1.51
N GLN A 383 -31.45 16.76 -1.95
CA GLN A 383 -32.18 17.61 -2.89
C GLN A 383 -33.66 17.69 -2.48
N ASP A 384 -34.21 18.88 -2.32
CA ASP A 384 -35.65 19.11 -1.99
C ASP A 384 -36.09 18.26 -0.77
N GLU A 385 -35.33 18.27 0.33
CA GLU A 385 -35.58 17.51 1.56
C GLU A 385 -35.64 15.97 1.41
N ALA A 386 -35.17 15.44 0.28
CA ALA A 386 -35.05 14.01 0.00
C ALA A 386 -33.60 13.69 -0.45
N PHE A 387 -33.24 12.43 -0.40
CA PHE A 387 -31.93 12.01 -0.89
C PHE A 387 -32.04 11.36 -2.27
N VAL A 388 -31.23 11.82 -3.20
CA VAL A 388 -31.03 11.21 -4.52
C VAL A 388 -29.80 10.35 -4.48
N LEU A 389 -29.95 9.06 -4.81
CA LEU A 389 -28.84 8.14 -4.95
C LEU A 389 -28.35 8.13 -6.41
N LYS A 390 -27.08 8.47 -6.60
CA LYS A 390 -26.42 8.56 -7.90
C LYS A 390 -25.29 7.54 -8.00
N ARG A 391 -25.14 6.93 -9.17
CA ARG A 391 -23.92 6.28 -9.59
C ARG A 391 -23.11 7.27 -10.41
N ILE A 392 -21.85 7.50 -10.00
CA ILE A 392 -20.96 8.46 -10.66
C ILE A 392 -19.67 7.75 -11.03
N ILE A 393 -19.24 7.90 -12.28
CA ILE A 393 -17.98 7.36 -12.77
C ILE A 393 -17.09 8.52 -13.22
N CYS A 394 -15.80 8.42 -12.93
CA CYS A 394 -14.77 9.27 -13.48
C CYS A 394 -13.68 8.38 -14.09
N LYS A 395 -13.35 8.61 -15.34
CA LYS A 395 -12.20 8.03 -16.01
C LYS A 395 -11.08 9.04 -16.08
N ASP A 396 -9.83 8.58 -15.98
CA ASP A 396 -8.64 9.42 -16.00
C ASP A 396 -8.74 10.61 -15.01
N ALA A 397 -9.18 10.31 -13.78
CA ALA A 397 -9.34 11.30 -12.71
C ALA A 397 -8.00 12.04 -12.42
N ASP A 398 -6.87 11.34 -12.60
CA ASP A 398 -5.50 11.88 -12.49
C ASP A 398 -5.12 12.89 -13.62
N ARG A 399 -6.02 13.09 -14.58
CA ARG A 399 -5.89 14.02 -15.72
C ARG A 399 -7.11 14.93 -15.86
N ASP A 400 -7.74 15.28 -14.74
CA ASP A 400 -8.94 16.11 -14.68
C ASP A 400 -10.15 15.53 -15.42
N GLY A 401 -10.25 14.19 -15.51
CA GLY A 401 -11.39 13.53 -16.13
C GLY A 401 -12.72 13.99 -15.52
N ALA A 402 -13.73 14.17 -16.37
CA ALA A 402 -15.06 14.60 -15.96
C ALA A 402 -15.85 13.43 -15.34
N GLU A 403 -16.71 13.76 -14.37
CA GLU A 403 -17.64 12.81 -13.78
C GLU A 403 -18.90 12.62 -14.67
N GLU A 404 -19.23 11.36 -14.92
CA GLU A 404 -20.51 10.96 -15.54
C GLU A 404 -21.48 10.45 -14.47
N SER A 405 -22.63 11.08 -14.33
CA SER A 405 -23.61 10.81 -13.28
C SER A 405 -24.89 10.22 -13.82
N ALA A 406 -25.45 9.21 -13.13
CA ALA A 406 -26.76 8.64 -13.37
C ALA A 406 -27.51 8.45 -12.05
N ILE A 407 -28.76 8.88 -11.98
CA ILE A 407 -29.66 8.61 -10.87
C ILE A 407 -30.04 7.13 -10.90
N ILE A 408 -29.88 6.43 -9.79
CA ILE A 408 -30.21 5.01 -9.63
C ILE A 408 -31.28 4.75 -8.58
N GLY A 409 -31.66 5.76 -7.79
CA GLY A 409 -32.71 5.65 -6.79
C GLY A 409 -32.96 6.94 -6.02
N ASN A 410 -34.02 6.91 -5.22
CA ASN A 410 -34.36 7.96 -4.25
C ASN A 410 -34.49 7.32 -2.88
N ILE A 411 -34.02 8.03 -1.85
CA ILE A 411 -34.07 7.59 -0.45
C ILE A 411 -34.82 8.62 0.35
N LYS A 412 -35.85 8.17 1.09
CA LYS A 412 -36.57 9.05 1.99
C LYS A 412 -35.66 9.57 3.10
N ALA A 413 -35.62 10.87 3.28
CA ALA A 413 -34.90 11.48 4.39
C ALA A 413 -35.69 11.39 5.69
N HIS A 414 -34.99 11.14 6.79
CA HIS A 414 -35.48 11.35 8.14
C HIS A 414 -34.94 12.67 8.64
N SER A 415 -35.82 13.66 8.87
CA SER A 415 -35.40 14.95 9.39
C SER A 415 -35.50 15.01 10.91
N TYR A 416 -34.52 15.69 11.54
CA TYR A 416 -34.55 15.99 12.97
C TYR A 416 -33.88 17.33 13.26
N ASN A 417 -34.34 18.01 14.31
CA ASN A 417 -33.77 19.29 14.70
C ASN A 417 -32.52 19.11 15.58
N ALA A 418 -31.44 19.75 15.22
CA ALA A 418 -30.21 19.83 16.00
C ALA A 418 -29.92 21.31 16.33
N GLY A 419 -30.52 21.79 17.40
CA GLY A 419 -30.54 23.23 17.75
C GLY A 419 -31.39 24.03 16.76
N ALA A 420 -30.79 25.05 16.14
CA ALA A 420 -31.46 25.90 15.13
C ALA A 420 -31.42 25.37 13.72
N LYS A 421 -30.83 24.17 13.48
CA LYS A 421 -30.68 23.57 12.15
C LYS A 421 -31.47 22.27 12.04
N THR A 422 -32.04 22.02 10.87
CA THR A 422 -32.60 20.72 10.51
C THR A 422 -31.51 19.87 9.86
N ASN A 423 -31.34 18.67 10.38
CA ASN A 423 -30.50 17.65 9.78
C ASN A 423 -31.37 16.64 9.06
N TYR A 424 -30.88 16.14 7.95
CA TYR A 424 -31.51 15.07 7.17
C TYR A 424 -30.62 13.84 7.21
N GLU A 425 -31.19 12.68 7.52
CA GLU A 425 -30.45 11.42 7.66
C GLU A 425 -31.05 10.32 6.80
N CYS A 426 -30.17 9.46 6.26
CA CYS A 426 -30.57 8.21 5.65
C CYS A 426 -29.54 7.10 5.91
N HIS A 427 -29.98 5.85 5.67
CA HIS A 427 -29.10 4.69 5.73
C HIS A 427 -28.84 4.18 4.32
N LEU A 428 -27.61 3.74 4.07
CA LEU A 428 -27.17 3.12 2.83
C LEU A 428 -26.23 1.96 3.15
N SER A 429 -26.59 0.76 2.76
CA SER A 429 -25.67 -0.38 2.76
C SER A 429 -25.21 -0.62 1.33
N VAL A 430 -23.89 -0.75 1.13
CA VAL A 430 -23.32 -1.03 -0.19
C VAL A 430 -22.55 -2.34 -0.13
N CYS A 431 -22.94 -3.29 -0.96
CA CYS A 431 -22.21 -4.54 -1.19
C CYS A 431 -21.35 -4.38 -2.44
N LEU A 432 -20.04 -4.55 -2.28
CA LEU A 432 -19.04 -4.62 -3.33
C LEU A 432 -18.67 -6.08 -3.55
N GLN A 433 -18.85 -6.58 -4.77
CA GLN A 433 -18.33 -7.86 -5.23
C GLN A 433 -17.24 -7.58 -6.27
N CYS A 434 -15.99 -7.87 -5.92
CA CYS A 434 -14.87 -7.78 -6.84
C CYS A 434 -14.61 -9.16 -7.45
N ASN A 435 -14.62 -9.26 -8.76
CA ASN A 435 -14.28 -10.44 -9.53
C ASN A 435 -12.84 -10.35 -10.05
N LYS A 436 -12.33 -11.48 -10.53
CA LYS A 436 -11.00 -11.57 -11.13
C LYS A 436 -10.74 -10.45 -12.14
N GLY A 437 -9.55 -9.84 -12.06
CA GLY A 437 -9.16 -8.71 -12.90
C GLY A 437 -9.66 -7.35 -12.40
N GLY A 438 -10.29 -7.31 -11.20
CA GLY A 438 -10.75 -6.05 -10.60
C GLY A 438 -12.10 -5.55 -11.13
N LEU A 439 -12.91 -6.44 -11.73
CA LEU A 439 -14.28 -6.09 -12.15
C LEU A 439 -15.20 -6.04 -10.94
N CYS A 440 -15.70 -4.84 -10.62
CA CYS A 440 -16.52 -4.52 -9.47
C CYS A 440 -18.01 -4.49 -9.82
N HIS A 441 -18.80 -5.28 -9.12
CA HIS A 441 -20.25 -5.24 -9.12
C HIS A 441 -20.75 -4.63 -7.81
N PHE A 442 -21.78 -3.82 -7.88
CA PHE A 442 -22.36 -3.16 -6.72
C PHE A 442 -23.80 -3.57 -6.52
N CYS A 443 -24.19 -3.75 -5.27
CA CYS A 443 -25.58 -3.76 -4.84
C CYS A 443 -25.74 -2.74 -3.71
N TYR A 444 -26.90 -2.12 -3.60
CA TYR A 444 -27.22 -1.22 -2.50
C TYR A 444 -28.52 -1.60 -1.80
N SER A 445 -28.62 -1.26 -0.54
CA SER A 445 -29.84 -1.43 0.27
C SER A 445 -30.07 -0.17 1.10
N ILE A 446 -31.31 0.26 1.19
CA ILE A 446 -31.76 1.40 2.01
C ILE A 446 -32.40 0.97 3.33
N ASP A 447 -32.73 -0.30 3.47
CA ASP A 447 -33.35 -0.91 4.65
C ASP A 447 -32.43 -1.94 5.34
N GLY A 448 -31.24 -2.18 4.77
CA GLY A 448 -30.26 -3.15 5.27
C GLY A 448 -30.62 -4.61 4.98
N CYS A 449 -31.77 -4.88 4.35
CA CYS A 449 -32.33 -6.24 4.14
C CYS A 449 -32.38 -6.60 2.66
N GLN A 450 -32.98 -5.73 1.82
CA GLN A 450 -33.16 -5.97 0.39
C GLN A 450 -32.07 -5.23 -0.41
N PHE A 451 -31.26 -5.98 -1.15
CA PHE A 451 -30.21 -5.42 -1.98
C PHE A 451 -30.67 -5.32 -3.45
N THR A 452 -30.56 -4.12 -3.99
CA THR A 452 -30.84 -3.81 -5.41
C THR A 452 -29.50 -3.77 -6.17
N PRO A 453 -29.33 -4.54 -7.26
CA PRO A 453 -28.12 -4.52 -8.06
C PRO A 453 -28.01 -3.22 -8.86
N VAL A 454 -26.79 -2.69 -8.99
CA VAL A 454 -26.45 -1.60 -9.92
C VAL A 454 -26.12 -2.21 -11.27
N ALA A 455 -26.87 -1.84 -12.31
CA ALA A 455 -26.89 -2.55 -13.59
C ALA A 455 -25.56 -2.66 -14.32
N ILE A 456 -24.66 -1.68 -14.18
CA ILE A 456 -23.41 -1.64 -14.95
C ILE A 456 -22.23 -1.83 -14.00
N PRO A 457 -21.39 -2.88 -14.19
CA PRO A 457 -20.21 -3.07 -13.40
C PRO A 457 -19.14 -1.98 -13.69
N PHE A 458 -18.16 -1.89 -12.81
CA PHE A 458 -17.05 -0.96 -12.93
C PHE A 458 -15.74 -1.73 -12.99
N GLN A 459 -14.91 -1.45 -14.01
CA GLN A 459 -13.55 -1.96 -14.08
C GLN A 459 -12.64 -1.07 -13.23
N ALA A 460 -12.19 -1.58 -12.09
CA ALA A 460 -11.24 -0.87 -11.24
C ALA A 460 -9.88 -0.76 -11.94
N ARG A 461 -9.21 0.35 -11.69
CA ARG A 461 -7.86 0.65 -12.16
C ARG A 461 -7.01 1.10 -10.97
N GLU A 462 -5.73 0.81 -11.00
CA GLU A 462 -4.77 1.22 -9.95
C GLU A 462 -4.72 2.75 -9.78
N GLY A 463 -4.30 3.20 -8.60
CA GLY A 463 -3.89 4.58 -8.34
C GLY A 463 -2.46 4.84 -8.82
N LYS A 464 -1.84 5.93 -8.36
CA LYS A 464 -0.43 6.20 -8.68
C LYS A 464 0.47 5.44 -7.71
N TRP A 465 1.14 4.41 -8.22
CA TRP A 465 1.99 3.47 -7.48
C TRP A 465 1.28 2.59 -6.44
N ILE A 466 -0.03 2.70 -6.27
CA ILE A 466 -0.85 1.91 -5.34
C ILE A 466 -1.95 1.18 -6.09
N GLY A 467 -2.45 0.08 -5.52
CA GLY A 467 -3.67 -0.58 -5.99
C GLY A 467 -4.91 0.28 -5.80
N ALA A 468 -6.00 -0.13 -6.42
CA ALA A 468 -7.31 0.44 -6.14
C ALA A 468 -7.68 0.22 -4.66
N LYS A 469 -8.41 1.17 -4.11
CA LYS A 469 -8.94 1.12 -2.74
C LYS A 469 -10.44 1.37 -2.76
N TYR A 470 -11.14 1.00 -1.70
CA TYR A 470 -12.56 1.33 -1.55
C TYR A 470 -12.88 1.77 -0.12
N GLY A 471 -13.93 2.54 0.01
CA GLY A 471 -14.36 3.05 1.31
C GLY A 471 -15.36 4.17 1.18
N VAL A 472 -15.21 5.20 2.00
CA VAL A 472 -16.19 6.29 2.12
C VAL A 472 -15.59 7.66 1.81
N PHE A 473 -16.46 8.54 1.37
CA PHE A 473 -16.18 9.95 1.12
C PHE A 473 -17.33 10.83 1.59
N SER A 474 -17.03 12.10 1.89
CA SER A 474 -18.03 13.14 2.12
C SER A 474 -17.48 14.49 1.62
N ILE A 475 -18.23 15.16 0.75
CA ILE A 475 -17.87 16.46 0.18
C ILE A 475 -19.06 17.42 0.25
N THR A 476 -18.77 18.71 0.24
CA THR A 476 -19.76 19.79 0.24
C THR A 476 -19.23 20.98 -0.56
N HIS A 477 -20.12 21.74 -1.18
CA HIS A 477 -19.81 23.04 -1.79
C HIS A 477 -19.95 24.22 -0.82
N ASP A 478 -20.44 23.96 0.40
CA ASP A 478 -20.57 24.98 1.45
C ASP A 478 -19.64 24.70 2.61
N ALA A 479 -18.61 25.54 2.79
CA ALA A 479 -17.65 25.42 3.89
C ALA A 479 -18.28 25.52 5.29
N LYS A 480 -19.50 26.06 5.42
CA LYS A 480 -20.25 26.15 6.67
C LYS A 480 -21.08 24.90 6.96
N SER A 481 -21.26 24.04 5.97
CA SER A 481 -21.94 22.77 6.09
C SER A 481 -21.00 21.71 6.62
N LYS A 482 -21.40 21.00 7.67
CA LYS A 482 -20.63 19.92 8.27
C LYS A 482 -21.46 18.64 8.34
N GLY A 483 -22.17 18.31 7.27
CA GLY A 483 -22.75 16.99 7.19
C GLY A 483 -21.65 15.91 7.15
N TRP A 484 -22.00 14.67 7.31
CA TRP A 484 -21.03 13.58 7.46
C TRP A 484 -21.56 12.23 6.98
N VAL A 485 -20.66 11.28 6.85
CA VAL A 485 -20.98 9.86 6.74
C VAL A 485 -20.39 9.11 7.91
N ASP A 486 -21.19 8.30 8.59
CA ASP A 486 -20.75 7.34 9.60
C ASP A 486 -20.62 5.95 8.96
N LEU A 487 -19.42 5.38 8.98
CA LEU A 487 -19.13 4.01 8.62
C LEU A 487 -19.01 3.16 9.89
N LYS A 488 -19.84 2.13 10.05
CA LYS A 488 -19.75 1.18 11.15
C LYS A 488 -18.75 0.07 10.81
N PHE A 489 -17.84 -0.22 11.73
CA PHE A 489 -16.98 -1.40 11.65
C PHE A 489 -17.78 -2.61 12.14
N CYS A 490 -18.38 -3.32 11.20
CA CYS A 490 -19.00 -4.59 11.53
C CYS A 490 -17.88 -5.61 11.77
N ALA A 491 -17.91 -6.30 12.92
CA ALA A 491 -17.19 -7.54 13.05
C ALA A 491 -17.86 -8.51 12.05
N THR A 492 -17.24 -8.74 10.90
CA THR A 492 -17.71 -9.77 9.97
C THR A 492 -17.66 -11.09 10.73
N PRO A 493 -18.78 -11.80 10.92
CA PRO A 493 -18.69 -13.19 11.34
C PRO A 493 -17.92 -13.91 10.23
N PHE A 494 -16.77 -14.48 10.57
CA PHE A 494 -16.07 -15.36 9.67
C PHE A 494 -16.98 -16.56 9.42
N ASN A 495 -17.67 -16.61 8.30
CA ASN A 495 -18.24 -17.84 7.81
C ASN A 495 -17.07 -18.75 7.45
N GLU A 496 -16.95 -19.86 8.18
CA GLU A 496 -16.01 -20.97 8.02
C GLU A 496 -16.01 -21.56 6.60
#